data_84e0c97734a2f32aa52dc59fc759c7a7
#
_entry.id   84e0c97734a2f32aa52dc59fc759c7a7
#
_cell.length_a   1.000
_cell.length_b   1.000
_cell.length_c   1.000
_cell.angle_alpha   90.00
_cell.angle_beta   90.00
_cell.angle_gamma   90.00
#
_symmetry.space_group_name_H-M   'P 1'
#
loop_
_entity.id
_entity.type
_entity.pdbx_description
1 polymer ?
#
loop_
_entity_poly.entity_id
_entity_poly.type
_entity_poly.pdbx_seq_one_letter_code
_entity_poly.pdbx_strand_id
1 'polypeptide(L)'
;MAGKCLLGLLLMSFLTAPSFSQDTIYIDRKNKWLESKEGAVRYCVRTYLKKDSIEVRYYNLGDTLLLIHHFSKFTSDPKQCKLNGQSAIYYANGQPSDTRMYVDGKRNGEYLRFYRDGKLKYRCTFINNAREGLVEMFYPDGSIWRTEQFRKGRSKGGHLYDEEGHEVDFYPSERPVAMLPAEYGDLQNFIREHIHYPKEAIAQNAEGRIFVQLAIDESGRVIKYRIHPKSNENYYLRKEVSHFAEEDLMEIKWIPAVKFGEFDKSILTVPVTFNIPKPKALKQ
;
A
#
# COMPACT_ATOMS: atom_id res chain seq x y z
N MET A 1 -47.57 -63.59 -37.06
CA MET A 1 -46.55 -63.41 -36.05
C MET A 1 -46.32 -61.92 -35.82
N ALA A 2 -46.79 -61.38 -34.69
CA ALA A 2 -46.78 -59.94 -34.41
C ALA A 2 -45.52 -59.56 -33.66
N GLY A 3 -44.66 -58.75 -34.27
CA GLY A 3 -43.51 -58.16 -33.62
C GLY A 3 -43.92 -56.91 -32.81
N LYS A 4 -43.81 -56.94 -31.50
CA LYS A 4 -44.04 -55.80 -30.64
C LYS A 4 -42.82 -54.86 -30.71
N CYS A 5 -43.03 -53.64 -31.20
CA CYS A 5 -42.08 -52.53 -31.12
C CYS A 5 -42.14 -51.93 -29.71
N LEU A 6 -41.05 -52.05 -28.92
CA LEU A 6 -40.93 -51.44 -27.58
C LEU A 6 -40.40 -50.01 -27.78
N LEU A 7 -41.25 -49.01 -27.55
CA LEU A 7 -40.89 -47.60 -27.57
C LEU A 7 -40.21 -47.29 -26.24
N GLY A 8 -38.88 -47.18 -26.23
CA GLY A 8 -38.12 -46.73 -25.06
C GLY A 8 -38.30 -45.22 -24.85
N LEU A 9 -38.99 -44.83 -23.78
CA LEU A 9 -39.05 -43.45 -23.27
C LEU A 9 -37.68 -43.06 -22.70
N LEU A 10 -36.95 -42.21 -23.47
CA LEU A 10 -35.73 -41.55 -22.96
C LEU A 10 -36.16 -40.44 -21.99
N LEU A 11 -36.12 -40.69 -20.67
CA LEU A 11 -36.25 -39.65 -19.68
C LEU A 11 -34.97 -38.73 -19.80
N MET A 12 -35.10 -37.59 -20.47
CA MET A 12 -34.14 -36.50 -20.31
C MET A 12 -34.30 -35.91 -18.93
N SER A 13 -33.43 -36.29 -17.98
CA SER A 13 -33.24 -35.57 -16.75
C SER A 13 -32.64 -34.22 -17.06
N PHE A 14 -33.46 -33.18 -17.07
CA PHE A 14 -32.99 -31.81 -17.00
C PHE A 14 -32.25 -31.64 -15.67
N LEU A 15 -30.92 -31.73 -15.70
CA LEU A 15 -30.09 -31.19 -14.63
C LEU A 15 -30.33 -29.69 -14.64
N THR A 16 -31.21 -29.21 -13.75
CA THR A 16 -31.33 -27.80 -13.45
C THR A 16 -30.00 -27.39 -12.79
N ALA A 17 -29.18 -26.66 -13.56
CA ALA A 17 -28.04 -26.00 -12.99
C ALA A 17 -28.53 -25.12 -11.81
N PRO A 18 -27.87 -25.13 -10.66
CA PRO A 18 -28.27 -24.30 -9.53
C PRO A 18 -28.31 -22.83 -10.01
N SER A 19 -29.50 -22.23 -9.95
CA SER A 19 -29.66 -20.79 -10.25
C SER A 19 -29.06 -20.02 -9.08
N PHE A 20 -27.84 -19.53 -9.25
CA PHE A 20 -27.25 -18.61 -8.30
C PHE A 20 -28.01 -17.28 -8.37
N SER A 21 -28.49 -16.80 -7.23
CA SER A 21 -29.06 -15.45 -7.14
C SER A 21 -27.96 -14.42 -7.42
N GLN A 22 -28.20 -13.56 -8.40
CA GLN A 22 -27.29 -12.46 -8.77
C GLN A 22 -28.00 -11.13 -8.54
N ASP A 23 -27.34 -10.22 -7.82
CA ASP A 23 -27.83 -8.87 -7.60
C ASP A 23 -26.83 -7.86 -8.16
N THR A 24 -27.34 -6.89 -8.93
CA THR A 24 -26.56 -5.74 -9.40
C THR A 24 -26.69 -4.60 -8.40
N ILE A 25 -25.57 -4.04 -7.95
CA ILE A 25 -25.48 -2.95 -6.98
C ILE A 25 -24.70 -1.81 -7.62
N TYR A 26 -25.33 -0.64 -7.76
CA TYR A 26 -24.68 0.58 -8.24
C TYR A 26 -23.97 1.31 -7.12
N ILE A 27 -22.84 1.97 -7.40
CA ILE A 27 -21.95 2.54 -6.40
C ILE A 27 -21.50 3.93 -6.83
N ASP A 28 -21.68 4.94 -5.96
CA ASP A 28 -21.24 6.32 -6.19
C ASP A 28 -19.74 6.53 -5.86
N ARG A 29 -19.26 7.77 -6.04
CA ARG A 29 -17.86 8.17 -5.73
C ARG A 29 -17.50 8.04 -4.24
N LYS A 30 -18.49 8.02 -3.34
CA LYS A 30 -18.30 7.88 -1.89
C LYS A 30 -18.45 6.43 -1.41
N ASN A 31 -18.55 5.48 -2.35
CA ASN A 31 -18.78 4.04 -2.11
C ASN A 31 -20.16 3.73 -1.50
N LYS A 32 -21.14 4.62 -1.65
CA LYS A 32 -22.52 4.38 -1.23
C LYS A 32 -23.24 3.53 -2.28
N TRP A 33 -24.05 2.59 -1.84
CA TRP A 33 -24.94 1.81 -2.70
C TRP A 33 -26.10 2.65 -3.16
N LEU A 34 -26.43 2.55 -4.42
CA LEU A 34 -27.53 3.26 -5.09
C LEU A 34 -28.55 2.24 -5.63
N GLU A 35 -29.81 2.63 -5.70
CA GLU A 35 -30.90 1.81 -6.25
C GLU A 35 -30.89 1.77 -7.78
N SER A 36 -30.25 2.76 -8.43
CA SER A 36 -30.19 2.85 -9.89
C SER A 36 -28.80 3.31 -10.38
N LYS A 37 -28.60 3.27 -11.71
CA LYS A 37 -27.37 3.72 -12.38
C LYS A 37 -27.12 5.24 -12.24
N GLU A 38 -28.15 6.01 -11.93
CA GLU A 38 -28.03 7.47 -11.82
C GLU A 38 -27.09 7.87 -10.66
N GLY A 39 -26.08 8.68 -10.97
CA GLY A 39 -25.06 9.09 -9.99
C GLY A 39 -23.99 8.02 -9.67
N ALA A 40 -24.09 6.83 -10.22
CA ALA A 40 -23.09 5.81 -10.06
C ALA A 40 -21.81 6.13 -10.85
N VAL A 41 -20.67 5.64 -10.36
CA VAL A 41 -19.38 5.64 -11.09
C VAL A 41 -18.93 4.23 -11.45
N ARG A 42 -19.50 3.23 -10.81
CA ARG A 42 -19.29 1.81 -11.07
C ARG A 42 -20.47 0.99 -10.56
N TYR A 43 -20.50 -0.27 -10.91
CA TYR A 43 -21.43 -1.23 -10.32
C TYR A 43 -20.71 -2.52 -9.94
N CYS A 44 -21.36 -3.34 -9.11
CA CYS A 44 -20.89 -4.70 -8.87
C CYS A 44 -22.05 -5.70 -9.03
N VAL A 45 -21.66 -6.92 -9.39
CA VAL A 45 -22.56 -8.08 -9.44
C VAL A 45 -22.17 -8.99 -8.28
N ARG A 46 -23.13 -9.22 -7.38
CA ARG A 46 -22.99 -10.13 -6.25
C ARG A 46 -23.57 -11.48 -6.58
N THR A 47 -22.80 -12.54 -6.40
CA THR A 47 -23.20 -13.92 -6.62
C THR A 47 -22.96 -14.74 -5.36
N TYR A 48 -23.99 -15.41 -4.87
CA TYR A 48 -23.89 -16.35 -3.74
C TYR A 48 -23.47 -17.72 -4.28
N LEU A 49 -22.24 -18.15 -3.99
CA LEU A 49 -21.70 -19.43 -4.49
C LEU A 49 -22.14 -20.62 -3.62
N LYS A 50 -22.12 -20.44 -2.30
CA LYS A 50 -22.56 -21.40 -1.27
C LYS A 50 -22.72 -20.65 0.06
N LYS A 51 -23.13 -21.35 1.12
CA LYS A 51 -23.18 -20.76 2.46
C LYS A 51 -21.84 -20.12 2.82
N ASP A 52 -21.89 -18.84 3.23
CA ASP A 52 -20.73 -18.03 3.64
C ASP A 52 -19.65 -17.83 2.53
N SER A 53 -20.05 -17.92 1.25
CA SER A 53 -19.15 -17.65 0.13
C SER A 53 -19.86 -16.79 -0.91
N ILE A 54 -19.42 -15.53 -1.02
CA ILE A 54 -20.00 -14.50 -1.90
C ILE A 54 -18.89 -14.04 -2.85
N GLU A 55 -19.11 -14.17 -4.15
CA GLU A 55 -18.27 -13.53 -5.15
C GLU A 55 -18.87 -12.18 -5.53
N VAL A 56 -18.05 -11.15 -5.60
CA VAL A 56 -18.45 -9.81 -6.03
C VAL A 56 -17.52 -9.35 -7.14
N ARG A 57 -18.10 -9.17 -8.35
CA ARG A 57 -17.40 -8.65 -9.52
C ARG A 57 -17.72 -7.18 -9.69
N TYR A 58 -16.71 -6.35 -9.75
CA TYR A 58 -16.86 -4.90 -9.94
C TYR A 58 -16.53 -4.50 -11.36
N TYR A 59 -17.38 -3.65 -11.94
CA TYR A 59 -17.27 -3.15 -13.29
C TYR A 59 -17.31 -1.62 -13.31
N ASN A 60 -16.66 -1.02 -14.31
CA ASN A 60 -16.96 0.38 -14.65
C ASN A 60 -18.33 0.46 -15.36
N LEU A 61 -18.84 1.67 -15.63
CA LEU A 61 -20.13 1.85 -16.30
C LEU A 61 -20.12 1.47 -17.80
N GLY A 62 -18.97 1.12 -18.36
CA GLY A 62 -18.77 0.56 -19.70
C GLY A 62 -18.49 -0.95 -19.70
N ASP A 63 -18.94 -1.65 -18.64
CA ASP A 63 -18.91 -3.11 -18.48
C ASP A 63 -17.50 -3.74 -18.47
N THR A 64 -16.46 -2.93 -18.27
CA THR A 64 -15.10 -3.46 -18.08
C THR A 64 -14.95 -3.99 -16.67
N LEU A 65 -14.53 -5.25 -16.54
CA LEU A 65 -14.20 -5.86 -15.24
C LEU A 65 -13.00 -5.16 -14.61
N LEU A 66 -13.15 -4.69 -13.37
CA LEU A 66 -12.12 -4.01 -12.62
C LEU A 66 -11.46 -4.93 -11.59
N LEU A 67 -12.29 -5.67 -10.84
CA LEU A 67 -11.81 -6.57 -9.81
C LEU A 67 -12.87 -7.63 -9.43
N ILE A 68 -12.38 -8.75 -8.89
CA ILE A 68 -13.19 -9.79 -8.26
C ILE A 68 -12.74 -9.91 -6.81
N HIS A 69 -13.71 -9.94 -5.90
CA HIS A 69 -13.47 -10.24 -4.49
C HIS A 69 -14.35 -11.39 -4.03
N HIS A 70 -13.79 -12.22 -3.15
CA HIS A 70 -14.56 -13.22 -2.42
C HIS A 70 -14.72 -12.78 -0.96
N PHE A 71 -15.93 -12.93 -0.44
CA PHE A 71 -16.31 -12.52 0.91
C PHE A 71 -17.01 -13.67 1.66
N SER A 72 -16.79 -13.73 2.97
CA SER A 72 -17.69 -14.43 3.88
C SER A 72 -18.86 -13.55 4.35
N LYS A 73 -18.70 -12.22 4.30
CA LYS A 73 -19.75 -11.23 4.59
C LYS A 73 -19.56 -9.99 3.67
N PHE A 74 -20.63 -9.61 2.95
CA PHE A 74 -20.65 -8.43 2.09
C PHE A 74 -21.90 -7.60 2.35
N THR A 75 -21.74 -6.32 2.72
CA THR A 75 -22.81 -5.39 3.11
C THR A 75 -22.55 -3.99 2.55
N SER A 76 -23.52 -3.08 2.66
CA SER A 76 -23.40 -1.67 2.29
C SER A 76 -22.42 -0.88 3.19
N ASP A 77 -22.12 -1.39 4.38
CA ASP A 77 -21.08 -0.82 5.25
C ASP A 77 -19.74 -1.54 4.98
N PRO A 78 -18.76 -0.88 4.35
CA PRO A 78 -17.46 -1.50 4.03
C PRO A 78 -16.71 -2.05 5.26
N LYS A 79 -16.94 -1.47 6.46
CA LYS A 79 -16.29 -1.91 7.70
C LYS A 79 -16.80 -3.29 8.17
N GLN A 80 -17.98 -3.68 7.72
CA GLN A 80 -18.58 -4.97 8.03
C GLN A 80 -18.31 -6.03 6.96
N CYS A 81 -17.73 -5.66 5.82
CA CYS A 81 -17.34 -6.61 4.79
C CYS A 81 -16.13 -7.42 5.26
N LYS A 82 -16.15 -8.73 4.99
CA LYS A 82 -15.08 -9.65 5.40
C LYS A 82 -14.59 -10.44 4.19
N LEU A 83 -13.43 -10.06 3.67
CA LEU A 83 -12.76 -10.77 2.58
C LEU A 83 -12.39 -12.19 3.02
N ASN A 84 -12.70 -13.18 2.20
CA ASN A 84 -12.34 -14.57 2.45
C ASN A 84 -12.29 -15.35 1.13
N GLY A 85 -11.11 -15.79 0.75
CA GLY A 85 -10.85 -16.40 -0.55
C GLY A 85 -9.98 -15.54 -1.45
N GLN A 86 -9.91 -15.87 -2.72
CA GLN A 86 -9.11 -15.18 -3.71
C GLN A 86 -9.71 -13.83 -4.09
N SER A 87 -8.85 -12.85 -4.33
CA SER A 87 -9.19 -11.56 -4.93
C SER A 87 -8.28 -11.31 -6.11
N ALA A 88 -8.81 -10.73 -7.19
CA ALA A 88 -8.07 -10.39 -8.39
C ALA A 88 -8.43 -8.98 -8.86
N ILE A 89 -7.43 -8.19 -9.23
CA ILE A 89 -7.59 -6.88 -9.90
C ILE A 89 -7.17 -7.06 -11.35
N TYR A 90 -7.83 -6.35 -12.25
CA TYR A 90 -7.64 -6.50 -13.70
C TYR A 90 -7.16 -5.20 -14.34
N TYR A 91 -6.33 -5.32 -15.35
CA TYR A 91 -6.04 -4.27 -16.30
C TYR A 91 -7.23 -4.05 -17.24
N ALA A 92 -7.26 -2.89 -17.91
CA ALA A 92 -8.32 -2.59 -18.89
C ALA A 92 -8.35 -3.55 -20.10
N ASN A 93 -7.24 -4.26 -20.36
CA ASN A 93 -7.18 -5.30 -21.41
C ASN A 93 -7.71 -6.67 -20.96
N GLY A 94 -8.26 -6.77 -19.72
CA GLY A 94 -8.82 -8.01 -19.16
C GLY A 94 -7.81 -8.96 -18.52
N GLN A 95 -6.50 -8.68 -18.61
CA GLN A 95 -5.49 -9.48 -17.92
C GLN A 95 -5.46 -9.14 -16.43
N PRO A 96 -5.22 -10.12 -15.54
CA PRO A 96 -5.03 -9.82 -14.12
C PRO A 96 -3.81 -8.93 -13.92
N SER A 97 -3.94 -7.89 -13.09
CA SER A 97 -2.83 -7.06 -12.63
C SER A 97 -2.25 -7.57 -11.33
N ASP A 98 -3.09 -8.09 -10.45
CA ASP A 98 -2.65 -8.82 -9.25
C ASP A 98 -3.72 -9.78 -8.72
N THR A 99 -3.24 -10.80 -7.99
CA THR A 99 -4.09 -11.75 -7.25
C THR A 99 -3.63 -11.88 -5.81
N ARG A 100 -4.57 -12.07 -4.90
CA ARG A 100 -4.33 -12.14 -3.45
C ARG A 100 -5.23 -13.17 -2.80
N MET A 101 -4.72 -13.82 -1.76
CA MET A 101 -5.52 -14.70 -0.90
C MET A 101 -5.85 -14.01 0.43
N TYR A 102 -7.09 -14.17 0.87
CA TYR A 102 -7.57 -13.68 2.16
C TYR A 102 -8.19 -14.79 2.98
N VAL A 103 -7.92 -14.76 4.27
CA VAL A 103 -8.60 -15.55 5.30
C VAL A 103 -9.04 -14.59 6.39
N ASP A 104 -10.34 -14.56 6.65
CA ASP A 104 -10.92 -13.71 7.71
C ASP A 104 -10.53 -12.22 7.62
N GLY A 105 -10.49 -11.66 6.40
CA GLY A 105 -10.15 -10.27 6.13
C GLY A 105 -8.64 -9.96 6.15
N LYS A 106 -7.79 -10.94 6.47
CA LYS A 106 -6.34 -10.78 6.46
C LYS A 106 -5.74 -11.43 5.23
N ARG A 107 -4.72 -10.78 4.62
CA ARG A 107 -3.92 -11.43 3.56
C ARG A 107 -3.25 -12.67 4.16
N ASN A 108 -3.50 -13.81 3.54
CA ASN A 108 -2.98 -15.10 4.01
C ASN A 108 -2.87 -16.04 2.82
N GLY A 109 -1.66 -16.36 2.37
CA GLY A 109 -1.38 -17.11 1.16
C GLY A 109 -0.65 -16.28 0.11
N GLU A 110 -0.67 -16.76 -1.11
CA GLU A 110 0.09 -16.19 -2.21
C GLU A 110 -0.45 -14.81 -2.64
N TYR A 111 0.47 -13.92 -3.00
CA TYR A 111 0.23 -12.65 -3.66
C TYR A 111 1.10 -12.56 -4.91
N LEU A 112 0.45 -12.43 -6.07
CA LEU A 112 1.09 -12.29 -7.38
C LEU A 112 0.75 -10.94 -7.99
N ARG A 113 1.70 -10.35 -8.71
CA ARG A 113 1.46 -9.21 -9.61
C ARG A 113 1.98 -9.56 -11.00
N PHE A 114 1.33 -9.02 -12.00
CA PHE A 114 1.63 -9.30 -13.39
C PHE A 114 1.90 -8.00 -14.15
N TYR A 115 2.67 -8.12 -15.21
CA TYR A 115 2.76 -7.11 -16.24
C TYR A 115 1.47 -7.11 -17.10
N ARG A 116 1.28 -6.07 -17.93
CA ARG A 116 0.11 -5.96 -18.81
C ARG A 116 0.01 -7.06 -19.88
N ASP A 117 1.13 -7.70 -20.19
CA ASP A 117 1.21 -8.85 -21.10
C ASP A 117 0.93 -10.20 -20.40
N GLY A 118 0.64 -10.18 -19.10
CA GLY A 118 0.33 -11.35 -18.27
C GLY A 118 1.54 -12.06 -17.66
N LYS A 119 2.77 -11.62 -17.97
CA LYS A 119 3.97 -12.19 -17.33
C LYS A 119 4.04 -11.82 -15.86
N LEU A 120 4.64 -12.72 -15.06
CA LEU A 120 4.81 -12.50 -13.63
C LEU A 120 5.78 -11.35 -13.38
N LYS A 121 5.36 -10.36 -12.57
CA LYS A 121 6.19 -9.24 -12.12
C LYS A 121 6.67 -9.39 -10.69
N TYR A 122 5.85 -10.03 -9.82
CA TYR A 122 6.10 -10.11 -8.37
C TYR A 122 5.42 -11.32 -7.78
N ARG A 123 6.09 -12.00 -6.86
CA ARG A 123 5.53 -13.11 -6.08
C ARG A 123 5.97 -13.02 -4.63
N CYS A 124 5.05 -13.20 -3.69
CA CYS A 124 5.36 -13.41 -2.27
C CYS A 124 4.24 -14.16 -1.56
N THR A 125 4.51 -14.59 -0.35
CA THR A 125 3.53 -15.18 0.56
C THR A 125 3.24 -14.24 1.73
N PHE A 126 1.96 -14.15 2.12
CA PHE A 126 1.54 -13.47 3.34
C PHE A 126 1.04 -14.47 4.37
N ILE A 127 1.35 -14.20 5.65
CA ILE A 127 0.75 -14.86 6.81
C ILE A 127 0.21 -13.75 7.72
N ASN A 128 -1.10 -13.70 7.92
CA ASN A 128 -1.77 -12.69 8.76
C ASN A 128 -1.35 -11.23 8.46
N ASN A 129 -1.38 -10.84 7.19
CA ASN A 129 -0.96 -9.52 6.66
C ASN A 129 0.55 -9.24 6.67
N ALA A 130 1.40 -10.13 7.18
CA ALA A 130 2.85 -10.00 7.15
C ALA A 130 3.45 -10.83 6.01
N ARG A 131 4.44 -10.28 5.27
CA ARG A 131 5.22 -11.08 4.31
C ARG A 131 6.03 -12.13 5.06
N GLU A 132 6.08 -13.34 4.51
CA GLU A 132 6.83 -14.47 5.07
C GLU A 132 7.48 -15.26 3.94
N GLY A 133 8.75 -15.68 4.12
CA GLY A 133 9.50 -16.44 3.14
C GLY A 133 10.08 -15.59 2.02
N LEU A 134 10.29 -16.22 0.87
CA LEU A 134 10.92 -15.61 -0.30
C LEU A 134 9.95 -14.67 -1.02
N VAL A 135 10.45 -13.49 -1.33
CA VAL A 135 9.86 -12.53 -2.27
C VAL A 135 10.68 -12.54 -3.54
N GLU A 136 10.04 -12.60 -4.69
CA GLU A 136 10.69 -12.58 -5.99
C GLU A 136 10.08 -11.48 -6.86
N MET A 137 10.93 -10.77 -7.59
CA MET A 137 10.55 -9.77 -8.58
C MET A 137 11.26 -10.07 -9.89
N PHE A 138 10.57 -9.84 -10.98
CA PHE A 138 11.01 -10.21 -12.31
C PHE A 138 11.00 -9.01 -13.25
N TYR A 139 11.94 -8.96 -14.17
CA TYR A 139 11.92 -8.10 -15.33
C TYR A 139 10.83 -8.50 -16.35
N PRO A 140 10.47 -7.64 -17.32
CA PRO A 140 9.48 -7.98 -18.35
C PRO A 140 9.85 -9.17 -19.25
N ASP A 141 11.13 -9.49 -19.38
CA ASP A 141 11.62 -10.69 -20.09
C ASP A 141 11.44 -11.98 -19.28
N GLY A 142 11.23 -11.88 -17.96
CA GLY A 142 11.06 -12.99 -17.02
C GLY A 142 12.33 -13.33 -16.22
N SER A 143 13.46 -12.65 -16.48
CA SER A 143 14.67 -12.78 -15.66
C SER A 143 14.43 -12.25 -14.25
N ILE A 144 15.19 -12.75 -13.28
CA ILE A 144 15.07 -12.32 -11.88
C ILE A 144 15.70 -10.94 -11.73
N TRP A 145 14.89 -9.96 -11.28
CA TRP A 145 15.37 -8.64 -10.86
C TRP A 145 15.80 -8.64 -9.40
N ARG A 146 15.02 -9.33 -8.51
CA ARG A 146 15.26 -9.32 -7.07
C ARG A 146 14.78 -10.60 -6.42
N THR A 147 15.55 -11.07 -5.45
CA THR A 147 15.09 -12.01 -4.42
C THR A 147 15.30 -11.38 -3.05
N GLU A 148 14.34 -11.56 -2.13
CA GLU A 148 14.44 -10.99 -0.80
C GLU A 148 13.73 -11.88 0.22
N GLN A 149 14.41 -12.21 1.32
CA GLN A 149 13.85 -13.05 2.37
C GLN A 149 13.12 -12.21 3.41
N PHE A 150 11.89 -12.60 3.75
CA PHE A 150 11.08 -11.95 4.77
C PHE A 150 10.79 -12.87 5.94
N ARG A 151 10.74 -12.28 7.14
CA ARG A 151 10.23 -12.95 8.33
C ARG A 151 9.38 -11.96 9.14
N LYS A 152 8.10 -12.31 9.37
CA LYS A 152 7.13 -11.45 10.09
C LYS A 152 7.08 -10.02 9.52
N GLY A 153 7.06 -9.90 8.20
CA GLY A 153 6.99 -8.63 7.48
C GLY A 153 8.28 -7.81 7.44
N ARG A 154 9.39 -8.31 7.97
CA ARG A 154 10.70 -7.61 7.97
C ARG A 154 11.65 -8.29 7.01
N SER A 155 12.30 -7.49 6.18
CA SER A 155 13.40 -7.94 5.31
C SER A 155 14.56 -8.51 6.13
N LYS A 156 15.14 -9.58 5.61
CA LYS A 156 16.34 -10.27 6.13
C LYS A 156 17.52 -10.20 5.16
N GLY A 157 17.39 -9.41 4.09
CA GLY A 157 18.34 -9.31 3.01
C GLY A 157 17.93 -10.15 1.80
N GLY A 158 18.72 -10.08 0.75
CA GLY A 158 18.46 -10.74 -0.51
C GLY A 158 19.48 -10.35 -1.56
N HIS A 159 19.15 -10.55 -2.81
CA HIS A 159 19.96 -10.22 -3.98
C HIS A 159 19.20 -9.31 -4.93
N LEU A 160 19.89 -8.41 -5.56
CA LEU A 160 19.39 -7.48 -6.56
C LEU A 160 20.24 -7.62 -7.82
N TYR A 161 19.61 -7.71 -8.99
CA TYR A 161 20.30 -7.89 -10.27
C TYR A 161 19.92 -6.77 -11.23
N ASP A 162 20.86 -6.38 -12.10
CA ASP A 162 20.56 -5.51 -13.25
C ASP A 162 19.91 -6.29 -14.40
N GLU A 163 19.60 -5.61 -15.52
CA GLU A 163 18.97 -6.24 -16.69
C GLU A 163 19.90 -7.22 -17.41
N GLU A 164 21.21 -7.11 -17.25
CA GLU A 164 22.22 -8.02 -17.76
C GLU A 164 22.44 -9.24 -16.85
N GLY A 165 21.82 -9.26 -15.66
CA GLY A 165 21.90 -10.34 -14.67
C GLY A 165 23.10 -10.26 -13.72
N HIS A 166 23.83 -9.13 -13.69
CA HIS A 166 24.89 -8.91 -12.72
C HIS A 166 24.30 -8.50 -11.37
N GLU A 167 24.87 -9.03 -10.30
CA GLU A 167 24.47 -8.67 -8.95
C GLU A 167 24.93 -7.24 -8.62
N VAL A 168 24.01 -6.42 -8.07
CA VAL A 168 24.27 -5.04 -7.67
C VAL A 168 23.94 -4.85 -6.18
N ASP A 169 24.31 -3.69 -5.61
CA ASP A 169 24.11 -3.38 -4.20
C ASP A 169 22.64 -3.52 -3.77
N PHE A 170 22.42 -4.38 -2.78
CA PHE A 170 21.09 -4.67 -2.27
C PHE A 170 20.56 -3.54 -1.39
N TYR A 171 19.29 -3.20 -1.60
CA TYR A 171 18.48 -2.38 -0.68
C TYR A 171 17.10 -3.02 -0.47
N PRO A 172 16.45 -2.86 0.71
CA PRO A 172 15.15 -3.47 0.98
C PRO A 172 14.07 -3.00 -0.01
N SER A 173 13.19 -3.93 -0.44
CA SER A 173 12.08 -3.63 -1.38
C SER A 173 10.97 -2.77 -0.80
N GLU A 174 11.00 -2.54 0.50
CA GLU A 174 10.04 -1.68 1.20
C GLU A 174 10.77 -0.78 2.20
N ARG A 175 10.67 0.50 1.95
CA ARG A 175 11.07 1.57 2.86
C ARG A 175 10.02 2.67 2.75
N PRO A 176 9.10 2.79 3.72
CA PRO A 176 7.90 3.61 3.58
C PRO A 176 8.16 5.12 3.58
N VAL A 177 9.33 5.55 4.06
CA VAL A 177 9.75 6.96 4.09
C VAL A 177 11.21 7.08 3.68
N ALA A 178 11.59 8.24 3.17
CA ALA A 178 12.98 8.57 2.88
C ALA A 178 13.84 8.56 4.16
N MET A 179 15.14 8.34 3.99
CA MET A 179 16.12 8.28 5.07
C MET A 179 17.22 9.31 4.84
N LEU A 180 17.79 9.80 5.94
CA LEU A 180 19.03 10.59 5.92
C LEU A 180 20.18 9.69 5.45
N PRO A 181 21.01 10.13 4.47
CA PRO A 181 22.21 9.39 4.08
C PRO A 181 23.19 9.23 5.24
N ALA A 182 23.93 8.12 5.24
CA ALA A 182 24.81 7.74 6.34
C ALA A 182 25.96 8.75 6.61
N GLU A 183 26.39 9.49 5.60
CA GLU A 183 27.40 10.54 5.71
C GLU A 183 26.99 11.69 6.65
N TYR A 184 25.70 11.92 6.83
CA TYR A 184 25.17 12.91 7.76
C TYR A 184 24.93 12.34 9.17
N GLY A 185 25.20 11.05 9.39
CA GLY A 185 25.03 10.40 10.67
C GLY A 185 23.57 10.17 11.09
N ASP A 186 23.31 10.32 12.38
CA ASP A 186 21.96 10.19 12.95
C ASP A 186 21.18 11.50 12.84
N LEU A 187 19.92 11.43 12.42
CA LEU A 187 19.06 12.61 12.20
C LEU A 187 18.91 13.49 13.45
N GLN A 188 18.88 12.92 14.66
CA GLN A 188 18.75 13.72 15.88
C GLN A 188 20.04 14.47 16.21
N ASN A 189 21.19 13.88 15.91
CA ASN A 189 22.48 14.55 16.04
C ASN A 189 22.59 15.64 14.98
N PHE A 190 22.26 15.36 13.72
CA PHE A 190 22.23 16.35 12.66
C PHE A 190 21.38 17.57 13.01
N ILE A 191 20.15 17.36 13.49
CA ILE A 191 19.25 18.44 13.97
C ILE A 191 19.94 19.25 15.07
N ARG A 192 20.56 18.60 16.06
CA ARG A 192 21.19 19.26 17.20
C ARG A 192 22.38 20.16 16.81
N GLU A 193 23.10 19.77 15.78
CA GLU A 193 24.27 20.49 15.27
C GLU A 193 23.90 21.71 14.43
N HIS A 194 22.73 21.69 13.77
CA HIS A 194 22.31 22.72 12.83
C HIS A 194 21.22 23.66 13.38
N ILE A 195 20.46 23.24 14.41
CA ILE A 195 19.42 24.07 15.04
C ILE A 195 19.98 24.91 16.16
N HIS A 196 19.64 26.20 16.14
CA HIS A 196 19.95 27.14 17.20
C HIS A 196 18.68 27.49 17.99
N TYR A 197 18.81 27.62 19.30
CA TYR A 197 17.69 28.08 20.12
C TYR A 197 17.61 29.60 20.07
N PRO A 198 16.58 30.21 19.46
CA PRO A 198 16.47 31.66 19.33
C PRO A 198 16.43 32.34 20.70
N LYS A 199 17.22 33.39 20.88
CA LYS A 199 17.31 34.15 22.17
C LYS A 199 15.94 34.72 22.58
N GLU A 200 15.16 35.16 21.59
CA GLU A 200 13.81 35.67 21.76
C GLU A 200 12.83 34.61 22.26
N ALA A 201 12.98 33.37 21.80
CA ALA A 201 12.18 32.24 22.28
C ALA A 201 12.57 31.87 23.72
N ILE A 202 13.87 31.90 24.07
CA ILE A 202 14.36 31.68 25.44
C ILE A 202 13.80 32.75 26.36
N ALA A 203 13.84 34.04 25.96
CA ALA A 203 13.30 35.15 26.74
C ALA A 203 11.79 35.03 27.03
N GLN A 204 11.05 34.33 26.13
CA GLN A 204 9.63 34.03 26.28
C GLN A 204 9.37 32.70 27.02
N ASN A 205 10.39 31.98 27.47
CA ASN A 205 10.29 30.61 27.99
C ASN A 205 9.53 29.67 27.04
N ALA A 206 9.70 29.85 25.74
CA ALA A 206 8.99 29.08 24.72
C ALA A 206 9.67 27.73 24.48
N GLU A 207 9.06 26.65 24.90
CA GLU A 207 9.50 25.27 24.70
C GLU A 207 8.49 24.51 23.82
N GLY A 208 8.92 23.41 23.22
CA GLY A 208 8.02 22.52 22.52
C GLY A 208 8.58 21.90 21.24
N ARG A 209 7.69 21.31 20.45
CA ARG A 209 8.05 20.62 19.20
C ARG A 209 7.52 21.36 17.99
N ILE A 210 8.38 21.46 16.99
CA ILE A 210 8.01 21.85 15.64
C ILE A 210 8.19 20.62 14.74
N PHE A 211 7.19 20.33 13.93
CA PHE A 211 7.23 19.22 12.98
C PHE A 211 7.36 19.77 11.57
N VAL A 212 8.50 19.51 10.92
CA VAL A 212 8.69 19.79 9.49
C VAL A 212 8.26 18.59 8.69
N GLN A 213 7.44 18.82 7.68
CA GLN A 213 7.08 17.80 6.70
C GLN A 213 7.81 18.11 5.39
N LEU A 214 8.62 17.16 4.94
CA LEU A 214 9.36 17.20 3.68
C LEU A 214 8.66 16.31 2.67
N ALA A 215 8.27 16.85 1.52
CA ALA A 215 7.85 16.06 0.37
C ALA A 215 9.10 15.73 -0.46
N ILE A 216 9.45 14.44 -0.53
CA ILE A 216 10.66 13.93 -1.16
C ILE A 216 10.24 13.09 -2.37
N ASP A 217 10.84 13.38 -3.53
CA ASP A 217 10.58 12.66 -4.77
C ASP A 217 11.37 11.34 -4.89
N GLU A 218 11.15 10.62 -5.98
CA GLU A 218 11.80 9.35 -6.28
C GLU A 218 13.31 9.43 -6.45
N SER A 219 13.83 10.63 -6.74
CA SER A 219 15.27 10.89 -6.86
C SER A 219 15.93 11.21 -5.51
N GLY A 220 15.13 11.34 -4.43
CA GLY A 220 15.60 11.76 -3.10
C GLY A 220 15.68 13.27 -2.91
N ARG A 221 15.16 14.08 -3.84
CA ARG A 221 15.14 15.52 -3.76
C ARG A 221 13.93 16.00 -2.95
N VAL A 222 14.13 16.96 -2.06
CA VAL A 222 13.02 17.66 -1.39
C VAL A 222 12.41 18.66 -2.37
N ILE A 223 11.16 18.42 -2.77
CA ILE A 223 10.42 19.29 -3.71
C ILE A 223 9.60 20.37 -2.98
N LYS A 224 9.32 20.16 -1.69
CA LYS A 224 8.54 21.09 -0.86
C LYS A 224 8.69 20.74 0.61
N TYR A 225 8.67 21.75 1.48
CA TYR A 225 8.49 21.57 2.92
C TYR A 225 7.29 22.37 3.43
N ARG A 226 6.82 22.03 4.62
CA ARG A 226 5.85 22.80 5.40
C ARG A 226 5.99 22.52 6.89
N ILE A 227 5.67 23.51 7.71
CA ILE A 227 5.49 23.29 9.16
C ILE A 227 4.10 22.66 9.39
N HIS A 228 4.06 21.54 10.10
CA HIS A 228 2.81 20.81 10.36
C HIS A 228 1.90 21.64 11.32
N PRO A 229 0.58 21.70 11.11
CA PRO A 229 -0.34 22.51 11.92
C PRO A 229 -0.33 22.21 13.43
N LYS A 230 0.00 20.97 13.82
CA LYS A 230 0.13 20.57 15.25
C LYS A 230 1.44 20.97 15.90
N SER A 231 2.31 21.74 15.22
CA SER A 231 3.54 22.28 15.79
C SER A 231 3.24 23.37 16.80
N ASN A 232 4.19 23.58 17.75
CA ASN A 232 4.15 24.74 18.65
C ASN A 232 3.96 26.03 17.83
N GLU A 233 3.16 26.98 18.35
CA GLU A 233 2.78 28.20 17.63
C GLU A 233 3.76 29.36 17.80
N ASN A 234 4.80 29.22 18.65
CA ASN A 234 5.78 30.29 18.88
C ASN A 234 6.48 30.67 17.56
N TYR A 235 6.40 31.95 17.25
CA TYR A 235 6.91 32.50 15.98
C TYR A 235 8.43 32.27 15.79
N TYR A 236 9.23 32.50 16.83
CA TYR A 236 10.68 32.39 16.75
C TYR A 236 11.14 30.96 16.57
N LEU A 237 10.51 29.99 17.25
CA LEU A 237 10.80 28.56 17.07
C LEU A 237 10.45 28.12 15.65
N ARG A 238 9.30 28.56 15.12
CA ARG A 238 8.89 28.25 13.77
C ARG A 238 9.81 28.85 12.72
N LYS A 239 10.24 30.12 12.91
CA LYS A 239 11.16 30.81 12.04
C LYS A 239 12.51 30.08 11.95
N GLU A 240 13.06 29.68 13.10
CA GLU A 240 14.31 28.93 13.15
C GLU A 240 14.20 27.60 12.42
N VAL A 241 13.13 26.83 12.64
CA VAL A 241 12.93 25.55 11.96
C VAL A 241 12.64 25.72 10.47
N SER A 242 12.01 26.82 10.05
CA SER A 242 11.85 27.11 8.61
C SER A 242 13.20 27.41 7.95
N HIS A 243 14.05 28.19 8.62
CA HIS A 243 15.41 28.47 8.14
C HIS A 243 16.25 27.18 8.04
N PHE A 244 16.26 26.35 9.06
CA PHE A 244 16.89 25.03 9.04
C PHE A 244 16.35 24.13 7.91
N ALA A 245 15.04 24.17 7.65
CA ALA A 245 14.47 23.41 6.56
C ALA A 245 14.96 23.89 5.18
N GLU A 246 15.08 25.20 4.99
CA GLU A 246 15.51 25.82 3.73
C GLU A 246 17.02 25.66 3.48
N GLU A 247 17.84 25.90 4.49
CA GLU A 247 19.31 25.93 4.32
C GLU A 247 19.96 24.56 4.44
N ASP A 248 19.36 23.65 5.24
CA ASP A 248 19.97 22.35 5.52
C ASP A 248 19.18 21.19 4.91
N LEU A 249 17.88 21.05 5.28
CA LEU A 249 17.13 19.84 4.92
C LEU A 249 16.79 19.75 3.43
N MET A 250 16.59 20.88 2.75
CA MET A 250 16.28 20.90 1.31
C MET A 250 17.51 20.62 0.44
N GLU A 251 18.71 20.89 0.93
CA GLU A 251 19.96 20.66 0.20
C GLU A 251 20.41 19.20 0.25
N ILE A 252 19.92 18.43 1.22
CA ILE A 252 20.25 17.01 1.34
C ILE A 252 19.61 16.22 0.20
N LYS A 253 20.41 15.39 -0.44
CA LYS A 253 19.90 14.32 -1.33
C LYS A 253 19.55 13.09 -0.49
N TRP A 254 18.30 13.01 -0.06
CA TRP A 254 17.79 11.93 0.76
C TRP A 254 17.81 10.57 0.04
N ILE A 255 17.94 9.49 0.81
CA ILE A 255 17.72 8.15 0.25
C ILE A 255 16.20 7.97 0.12
N PRO A 256 15.63 7.82 -1.11
CA PRO A 256 14.17 7.87 -1.33
C PRO A 256 13.44 6.72 -0.62
N ALA A 257 12.14 6.87 -0.43
CA ALA A 257 11.27 5.74 -0.08
C ALA A 257 11.35 4.64 -1.15
N VAL A 258 11.03 3.41 -0.76
CA VAL A 258 10.99 2.26 -1.68
C VAL A 258 9.67 1.54 -1.51
N LYS A 259 9.01 1.23 -2.63
CA LYS A 259 7.77 0.48 -2.67
C LYS A 259 7.83 -0.54 -3.80
N PHE A 260 7.64 -1.82 -3.45
CA PHE A 260 7.82 -2.94 -4.38
C PHE A 260 9.18 -2.92 -5.12
N GLY A 261 10.25 -2.51 -4.42
CA GLY A 261 11.59 -2.44 -4.97
C GLY A 261 11.91 -1.19 -5.80
N GLU A 262 10.92 -0.40 -6.19
CA GLU A 262 11.06 0.84 -6.95
C GLU A 262 11.14 2.04 -6.00
N PHE A 263 11.92 3.05 -6.34
CA PHE A 263 11.92 4.32 -5.59
C PHE A 263 10.57 5.02 -5.70
N ASP A 264 10.10 5.57 -4.59
CA ASP A 264 8.77 6.18 -4.49
C ASP A 264 8.84 7.50 -3.74
N LYS A 265 7.88 8.37 -4.02
CA LYS A 265 7.67 9.62 -3.27
C LYS A 265 7.29 9.35 -1.85
N SER A 266 7.69 10.23 -0.95
CA SER A 266 7.30 10.12 0.45
C SER A 266 7.14 11.47 1.13
N ILE A 267 6.41 11.48 2.24
CA ILE A 267 6.38 12.60 3.16
C ILE A 267 7.11 12.16 4.42
N LEU A 268 8.27 12.75 4.67
CA LEU A 268 9.02 12.56 5.91
C LEU A 268 8.63 13.66 6.90
N THR A 269 8.32 13.28 8.14
CA THR A 269 8.09 14.25 9.23
C THR A 269 9.29 14.26 10.15
N VAL A 270 9.95 15.39 10.24
CA VAL A 270 11.13 15.64 11.08
C VAL A 270 10.70 16.41 12.34
N PRO A 271 10.78 15.80 13.53
CA PRO A 271 10.48 16.49 14.79
C PRO A 271 11.70 17.25 15.28
N VAL A 272 11.58 18.56 15.46
CA VAL A 272 12.57 19.42 16.11
C VAL A 272 12.06 19.81 17.49
N THR A 273 12.84 19.52 18.54
CA THR A 273 12.43 19.74 19.94
C THR A 273 13.28 20.81 20.59
N PHE A 274 12.63 21.79 21.17
CA PHE A 274 13.25 22.88 21.95
C PHE A 274 12.93 22.71 23.44
N ASN A 275 13.96 22.53 24.25
CA ASN A 275 13.86 22.44 25.71
C ASN A 275 14.81 23.43 26.35
N ILE A 276 14.34 24.25 27.27
CA ILE A 276 15.20 25.16 28.05
C ILE A 276 16.03 24.32 29.02
N PRO A 277 17.37 24.47 29.02
CA PRO A 277 18.21 23.76 29.98
C PRO A 277 17.83 24.14 31.43
N LYS A 278 17.35 23.20 32.21
CA LYS A 278 17.14 23.44 33.65
C LYS A 278 18.50 23.69 34.31
N PRO A 279 18.65 24.72 35.16
CA PRO A 279 19.88 24.93 35.91
C PRO A 279 20.20 23.66 36.69
N LYS A 280 21.46 23.18 36.58
CA LYS A 280 21.93 22.06 37.43
C LYS A 280 21.74 22.47 38.86
N ALA A 281 20.91 21.73 39.62
CA ALA A 281 20.86 21.90 41.06
C ALA A 281 22.29 21.76 41.61
N LEU A 282 22.82 22.83 42.20
CA LEU A 282 24.06 22.78 42.98
C LEU A 282 23.82 21.73 44.06
N LYS A 283 24.54 20.61 44.00
CA LYS A 283 24.61 19.68 45.13
C LYS A 283 25.28 20.44 46.27
N GLN A 284 24.49 20.79 47.30
CA GLN A 284 25.00 21.23 48.60
C GLN A 284 25.70 20.08 49.29
#